data_40634f079558cf01a4594d0b67797e8d
#
_entry.id   40634f079558cf01a4594d0b67797e8d
#
_cell.length_a   1.000
_cell.length_b   1.000
_cell.length_c   1.000
_cell.angle_alpha   90.00
_cell.angle_beta   90.00
_cell.angle_gamma   90.00
#
_symmetry.space_group_name_H-M   'P 1'
#
loop_
_entity.id
_entity.type
_entity.pdbx_description
1 polymer ?
#
loop_
_entity_poly.entity_id
_entity_poly.type
_entity_poly.pdbx_seq_one_letter_code
_entity_poly.pdbx_strand_id
1 'polypeptide(L)'
;MDAKDISFIQDQIGYNFKNTDLLQQAFVRRSYSHENGGENNEVLEFIGDKVLDFIVVKLLSDKFGYTKGELDDFDSENDWDEYACDYCENKLTEIKKQLVQKQNLATCIDELGLAEYLIMGKSDQKQHADEQPSVKEDLFEAILGAVAIDSGWNLEKLQDTVELMLKPETTLEEDDEDNYVALIQEWCSKETGNIPLYHFEEGSYQATWYMPFDGISQNCNVLGSPEYNKLMASTHRCLLKIADDIPIFRGFGKSKSEARKNVCRLAYEWLDKNDRLHTIRNELENPNRNEAIGQLEILARRGYFTLPTY
;
A
#
# COMPACT_ATOMS: atom_id res chain seq x y z
N MET A 1 3.60 -9.11 -21.70
CA MET A 1 4.07 -7.92 -20.96
C MET A 1 5.41 -7.46 -21.48
N ASP A 2 5.62 -6.18 -21.65
CA ASP A 2 6.93 -5.64 -21.99
C ASP A 2 7.78 -5.38 -20.72
N ALA A 3 9.05 -4.96 -20.90
CA ALA A 3 9.94 -4.73 -19.77
C ALA A 3 9.52 -3.54 -18.88
N LYS A 4 8.74 -2.58 -19.42
CA LYS A 4 8.23 -1.44 -18.65
C LYS A 4 7.06 -1.85 -17.77
N ASP A 5 6.15 -2.69 -18.32
CA ASP A 5 5.04 -3.25 -17.56
C ASP A 5 5.56 -4.06 -16.37
N ILE A 6 6.55 -4.94 -16.62
CA ILE A 6 7.18 -5.74 -15.56
C ILE A 6 7.81 -4.85 -14.49
N SER A 7 8.54 -3.81 -14.88
CA SER A 7 9.15 -2.88 -13.92
C SER A 7 8.09 -2.16 -13.10
N PHE A 8 7.04 -1.65 -13.75
CA PHE A 8 5.93 -0.97 -13.07
C PHE A 8 5.26 -1.89 -12.03
N ILE A 9 4.89 -3.12 -12.44
CA ILE A 9 4.24 -4.07 -11.55
C ILE A 9 5.13 -4.38 -10.34
N GLN A 10 6.42 -4.66 -10.56
CA GLN A 10 7.38 -4.95 -9.50
C GLN A 10 7.53 -3.78 -8.52
N ASP A 11 7.55 -2.55 -9.02
CA ASP A 11 7.59 -1.35 -8.19
C ASP A 11 6.31 -1.18 -7.35
N GLN A 12 5.11 -1.47 -7.92
CA GLN A 12 3.85 -1.38 -7.19
C GLN A 12 3.72 -2.42 -6.07
N ILE A 13 4.15 -3.66 -6.31
CA ILE A 13 4.09 -4.74 -5.32
C ILE A 13 5.32 -4.80 -4.39
N GLY A 14 6.35 -3.99 -4.67
CA GLY A 14 7.57 -3.91 -3.88
C GLY A 14 8.44 -5.17 -3.93
N TYR A 15 8.31 -5.99 -4.99
CA TYR A 15 9.07 -7.22 -5.13
C TYR A 15 9.69 -7.36 -6.53
N ASN A 16 11.00 -7.59 -6.59
CA ASN A 16 11.73 -7.83 -7.83
C ASN A 16 11.88 -9.33 -8.08
N PHE A 17 11.24 -9.83 -9.12
CA PHE A 17 11.28 -11.23 -9.50
C PHE A 17 12.64 -11.64 -10.07
N LYS A 18 13.15 -12.79 -9.64
CA LYS A 18 14.29 -13.47 -10.25
C LYS A 18 13.87 -14.14 -11.56
N ASN A 19 12.65 -14.69 -11.57
CA ASN A 19 12.01 -15.30 -12.73
C ASN A 19 10.74 -14.52 -13.09
N THR A 20 10.84 -13.63 -14.07
CA THR A 20 9.72 -12.81 -14.55
C THR A 20 8.63 -13.61 -15.26
N ASP A 21 8.89 -14.85 -15.67
CA ASP A 21 7.86 -15.72 -16.26
C ASP A 21 6.81 -16.12 -15.21
N LEU A 22 7.20 -16.28 -13.92
CA LEU A 22 6.25 -16.50 -12.82
C LEU A 22 5.35 -15.30 -12.60
N LEU A 23 5.91 -14.09 -12.67
CA LEU A 23 5.11 -12.87 -12.61
C LEU A 23 4.10 -12.82 -13.78
N GLN A 24 4.55 -13.05 -15.00
CA GLN A 24 3.65 -13.05 -16.16
C GLN A 24 2.56 -14.11 -16.04
N GLN A 25 2.88 -15.31 -15.54
CA GLN A 25 1.91 -16.39 -15.34
C GLN A 25 0.79 -15.96 -14.35
N ALA A 26 1.10 -15.20 -13.30
CA ALA A 26 0.10 -14.69 -12.38
C ALA A 26 -0.99 -13.83 -13.05
N PHE A 27 -0.66 -13.20 -14.17
CA PHE A 27 -1.60 -12.39 -14.96
C PHE A 27 -2.32 -13.18 -16.06
N VAL A 28 -1.97 -14.43 -16.32
CA VAL A 28 -2.59 -15.23 -17.38
C VAL A 28 -3.85 -15.90 -16.88
N ARG A 29 -5.01 -15.47 -17.42
CA ARG A 29 -6.31 -16.09 -17.12
C ARG A 29 -6.46 -17.43 -17.84
N ARG A 30 -7.25 -18.33 -17.22
CA ARG A 30 -7.60 -19.64 -17.80
C ARG A 30 -8.18 -19.54 -19.21
N SER A 31 -9.01 -18.53 -19.48
CA SER A 31 -9.58 -18.31 -20.82
C SER A 31 -8.51 -18.15 -21.89
N TYR A 32 -7.41 -17.44 -21.56
CA TYR A 32 -6.28 -17.27 -22.48
C TYR A 32 -5.53 -18.57 -22.70
N SER A 33 -5.22 -19.31 -21.65
CA SER A 33 -4.48 -20.58 -21.76
C SER A 33 -5.27 -21.64 -22.52
N HIS A 34 -6.60 -21.65 -22.43
CA HIS A 34 -7.46 -22.52 -23.22
C HIS A 34 -7.41 -22.20 -24.72
N GLU A 35 -7.29 -20.93 -25.08
CA GLU A 35 -7.24 -20.51 -26.49
C GLU A 35 -5.83 -20.64 -27.10
N ASN A 36 -4.80 -20.43 -26.31
CA ASN A 36 -3.41 -20.25 -26.81
C ASN A 36 -2.43 -21.31 -26.28
N GLY A 37 -2.85 -22.13 -25.32
CA GLY A 37 -1.97 -23.06 -24.61
C GLY A 37 -1.15 -22.35 -23.51
N GLY A 38 -0.34 -23.12 -22.80
CA GLY A 38 0.48 -22.65 -21.69
C GLY A 38 -0.22 -22.73 -20.33
N GLU A 39 0.51 -22.37 -19.29
CA GLU A 39 0.01 -22.35 -17.92
C GLU A 39 -0.79 -21.07 -17.64
N ASN A 40 -1.65 -21.11 -16.62
CA ASN A 40 -2.44 -19.98 -16.17
C ASN A 40 -2.21 -19.70 -14.68
N ASN A 41 -2.99 -18.78 -14.10
CA ASN A 41 -2.82 -18.32 -12.73
C ASN A 41 -3.50 -19.19 -11.65
N GLU A 42 -4.36 -20.17 -11.99
CA GLU A 42 -5.19 -20.90 -11.01
C GLU A 42 -4.37 -21.60 -9.90
N VAL A 43 -3.21 -22.17 -10.25
CA VAL A 43 -2.35 -22.82 -9.24
C VAL A 43 -1.66 -21.78 -8.35
N LEU A 44 -1.27 -20.64 -8.92
CA LEU A 44 -0.66 -19.53 -8.18
C LEU A 44 -1.69 -18.89 -7.23
N GLU A 45 -2.92 -18.70 -7.68
CA GLU A 45 -4.07 -18.26 -6.89
C GLU A 45 -4.28 -19.18 -5.67
N PHE A 46 -4.37 -20.48 -5.89
CA PHE A 46 -4.53 -21.46 -4.79
C PHE A 46 -3.41 -21.36 -3.73
N ILE A 47 -2.16 -21.16 -4.15
CA ILE A 47 -1.03 -20.97 -3.25
C ILE A 47 -1.14 -19.63 -2.53
N GLY A 48 -1.45 -18.57 -3.26
CA GLY A 48 -1.51 -17.21 -2.76
C GLY A 48 -2.60 -16.97 -1.74
N ASP A 49 -3.77 -17.59 -1.89
CA ASP A 49 -4.85 -17.58 -0.90
C ASP A 49 -4.32 -18.04 0.49
N LYS A 50 -3.56 -19.12 0.53
CA LYS A 50 -2.99 -19.64 1.79
C LYS A 50 -1.86 -18.76 2.32
N VAL A 51 -1.08 -18.16 1.45
CA VAL A 51 -0.05 -17.18 1.83
C VAL A 51 -0.70 -15.94 2.44
N LEU A 52 -1.73 -15.40 1.79
CA LEU A 52 -2.47 -14.24 2.28
C LEU A 52 -3.05 -14.48 3.67
N ASP A 53 -3.76 -15.61 3.84
CA ASP A 53 -4.35 -16.02 5.11
C ASP A 53 -3.31 -16.10 6.23
N PHE A 54 -2.17 -16.74 5.95
CA PHE A 54 -1.09 -16.90 6.92
C PHE A 54 -0.44 -15.56 7.30
N ILE A 55 -0.11 -14.73 6.31
CA ILE A 55 0.54 -13.43 6.54
C ILE A 55 -0.38 -12.49 7.30
N VAL A 56 -1.68 -12.43 6.96
CA VAL A 56 -2.64 -11.58 7.68
C VAL A 56 -2.76 -12.01 9.14
N VAL A 57 -2.84 -13.32 9.43
CA VAL A 57 -2.83 -13.80 10.82
C VAL A 57 -1.55 -13.40 11.55
N LYS A 58 -0.39 -13.51 10.88
CA LYS A 58 0.88 -13.06 11.45
C LYS A 58 0.87 -11.55 11.76
N LEU A 59 0.41 -10.71 10.83
CA LEU A 59 0.30 -9.27 11.03
C LEU A 59 -0.60 -8.89 12.22
N LEU A 60 -1.74 -9.57 12.36
CA LEU A 60 -2.63 -9.38 13.50
C LEU A 60 -1.98 -9.83 14.81
N SER A 61 -1.27 -10.96 14.80
CA SER A 61 -0.51 -11.45 15.95
C SER A 61 0.62 -10.49 16.35
N ASP A 62 1.37 -9.96 15.38
CA ASP A 62 2.46 -9.01 15.65
C ASP A 62 1.94 -7.66 16.17
N LYS A 63 0.73 -7.24 15.72
CA LYS A 63 0.16 -5.95 16.11
C LYS A 63 -0.53 -5.97 17.48
N PHE A 64 -1.25 -7.03 17.78
CA PHE A 64 -2.16 -7.12 18.95
C PHE A 64 -1.74 -8.18 19.97
N GLY A 65 -0.74 -9.03 19.64
CA GLY A 65 -0.23 -10.05 20.52
C GLY A 65 1.00 -9.59 21.31
N TYR A 66 1.14 -10.11 22.52
CA TYR A 66 2.28 -9.85 23.39
C TYR A 66 2.53 -11.02 24.34
N THR A 67 3.73 -11.11 24.87
CA THR A 67 4.09 -12.06 25.92
C THR A 67 3.99 -11.34 27.28
N LYS A 68 3.21 -11.87 28.20
CA LYS A 68 2.95 -11.19 29.50
C LYS A 68 4.22 -10.93 30.31
N GLY A 69 5.23 -11.79 30.21
CA GLY A 69 6.52 -11.60 30.89
C GLY A 69 7.34 -10.40 30.41
N GLU A 70 7.04 -9.83 29.22
CA GLU A 70 7.73 -8.65 28.69
C GLU A 70 7.19 -7.31 29.25
N LEU A 71 6.00 -7.31 29.89
CA LEU A 71 5.33 -6.10 30.37
C LEU A 71 5.48 -5.84 31.86
N ASP A 72 5.84 -6.85 32.66
CA ASP A 72 5.95 -6.73 34.12
C ASP A 72 7.40 -6.56 34.58
N ASP A 73 7.77 -5.32 34.94
CA ASP A 73 8.93 -5.03 35.77
C ASP A 73 8.69 -5.57 37.19
N PHE A 74 9.43 -6.65 37.54
CA PHE A 74 9.71 -7.13 38.91
C PHE A 74 8.59 -7.78 39.76
N ASP A 75 8.93 -8.98 40.23
CA ASP A 75 8.37 -9.72 41.36
C ASP A 75 7.07 -10.55 41.16
N SER A 76 7.11 -11.57 40.31
CA SER A 76 6.26 -12.74 40.58
C SER A 76 7.02 -14.03 40.37
N GLU A 77 7.07 -14.90 41.39
CA GLU A 77 7.66 -16.25 41.38
C GLU A 77 6.93 -17.25 40.44
N ASN A 78 6.04 -16.76 39.57
CA ASN A 78 5.31 -17.52 38.55
C ASN A 78 5.61 -16.94 37.17
N ASP A 79 6.81 -17.19 36.72
CA ASP A 79 7.32 -16.86 35.37
C ASP A 79 6.71 -17.79 34.32
N TRP A 80 5.43 -17.59 33.97
CA TRP A 80 4.80 -18.22 32.81
C TRP A 80 4.75 -17.19 31.69
N ASP A 81 5.60 -17.39 30.70
CA ASP A 81 5.57 -16.63 29.42
C ASP A 81 4.29 -16.96 28.62
N GLU A 82 3.12 -16.54 29.13
CA GLU A 82 1.87 -16.75 28.44
C GLU A 82 1.71 -15.74 27.30
N TYR A 83 1.39 -16.24 26.12
CA TYR A 83 0.97 -15.41 25.00
C TYR A 83 -0.45 -14.87 25.27
N ALA A 84 -0.59 -13.56 25.13
CA ALA A 84 -1.86 -12.84 25.25
C ALA A 84 -2.11 -11.97 24.01
N CYS A 85 -3.31 -11.52 23.83
CA CYS A 85 -3.70 -10.65 22.73
C CYS A 85 -4.74 -9.64 23.19
N ASP A 86 -4.69 -8.40 22.71
CA ASP A 86 -5.65 -7.34 23.02
C ASP A 86 -7.07 -7.69 22.60
N TYR A 87 -7.21 -8.52 21.55
CA TYR A 87 -8.51 -8.95 21.02
C TYR A 87 -8.75 -10.45 21.21
N CYS A 88 -10.02 -10.81 21.41
CA CYS A 88 -10.45 -12.21 21.40
C CYS A 88 -10.48 -12.75 19.96
N GLU A 89 -10.51 -14.09 19.81
CA GLU A 89 -10.55 -14.81 18.54
C GLU A 89 -11.64 -14.31 17.58
N ASN A 90 -12.84 -14.06 18.09
CA ASN A 90 -13.96 -13.57 17.27
C ASN A 90 -13.65 -12.19 16.62
N LYS A 91 -13.03 -11.27 17.39
CA LYS A 91 -12.67 -9.95 16.88
C LYS A 91 -11.53 -10.04 15.84
N LEU A 92 -10.50 -10.85 16.10
CA LEU A 92 -9.43 -11.11 15.14
C LEU A 92 -9.96 -11.71 13.84
N THR A 93 -10.92 -12.65 13.94
CA THR A 93 -11.57 -13.26 12.77
C THR A 93 -12.37 -12.23 11.97
N GLU A 94 -13.08 -11.32 12.64
CA GLU A 94 -13.82 -10.22 12.00
C GLU A 94 -12.87 -9.30 11.23
N ILE A 95 -11.79 -8.83 11.88
CA ILE A 95 -10.78 -7.97 11.26
C ILE A 95 -10.12 -8.69 10.05
N LYS A 96 -9.69 -9.94 10.24
CA LYS A 96 -9.14 -10.74 9.15
C LYS A 96 -10.12 -10.79 7.97
N LYS A 97 -11.40 -11.10 8.22
CA LYS A 97 -12.43 -11.16 7.17
C LYS A 97 -12.59 -9.84 6.43
N GLN A 98 -12.52 -8.70 7.11
CA GLN A 98 -12.59 -7.39 6.48
C GLN A 98 -11.38 -7.14 5.57
N LEU A 99 -10.18 -7.52 6.00
CA LEU A 99 -8.95 -7.37 5.24
C LEU A 99 -8.95 -8.21 3.95
N VAL A 100 -9.32 -9.50 4.05
CA VAL A 100 -9.23 -10.43 2.92
C VAL A 100 -10.53 -10.60 2.14
N GLN A 101 -11.55 -9.78 2.38
CA GLN A 101 -12.79 -9.87 1.61
C GLN A 101 -12.57 -9.47 0.15
N LYS A 102 -13.24 -10.17 -0.75
CA LYS A 102 -13.20 -9.97 -2.21
C LYS A 102 -13.19 -8.51 -2.66
N GLN A 103 -14.10 -7.70 -2.11
CA GLN A 103 -14.23 -6.31 -2.51
C GLN A 103 -13.00 -5.49 -2.12
N ASN A 104 -12.39 -5.77 -0.96
CA ASN A 104 -11.19 -5.09 -0.52
C ASN A 104 -9.98 -5.47 -1.41
N LEU A 105 -9.79 -6.76 -1.70
CA LEU A 105 -8.71 -7.22 -2.57
C LEU A 105 -8.86 -6.64 -4.00
N ALA A 106 -10.09 -6.59 -4.51
CA ALA A 106 -10.38 -5.97 -5.80
C ALA A 106 -10.04 -4.48 -5.81
N THR A 107 -10.39 -3.74 -4.77
CA THR A 107 -10.04 -2.33 -4.62
C THR A 107 -8.52 -2.15 -4.58
N CYS A 108 -7.79 -2.99 -3.86
CA CYS A 108 -6.33 -2.95 -3.82
C CYS A 108 -5.71 -3.12 -5.22
N ILE A 109 -6.22 -4.06 -6.03
CA ILE A 109 -5.75 -4.26 -7.41
C ILE A 109 -6.03 -3.03 -8.29
N ASP A 110 -7.19 -2.39 -8.14
CA ASP A 110 -7.52 -1.15 -8.86
C ASP A 110 -6.60 0.00 -8.46
N GLU A 111 -6.38 0.17 -7.17
CA GLU A 111 -5.50 1.19 -6.62
C GLU A 111 -4.03 1.02 -7.03
N LEU A 112 -3.59 -0.21 -7.26
CA LEU A 112 -2.25 -0.53 -7.76
C LEU A 112 -2.18 -0.44 -9.30
N GLY A 113 -3.32 -0.30 -10.00
CA GLY A 113 -3.40 -0.24 -11.47
C GLY A 113 -2.97 -1.53 -12.15
N LEU A 114 -3.24 -2.67 -11.52
CA LEU A 114 -2.73 -3.96 -12.02
C LEU A 114 -3.71 -4.70 -12.92
N ALA A 115 -5.02 -4.39 -12.85
CA ALA A 115 -6.05 -5.08 -13.63
C ALA A 115 -5.85 -4.95 -15.14
N GLU A 116 -5.30 -3.84 -15.63
CA GLU A 116 -5.06 -3.58 -17.05
C GLU A 116 -4.01 -4.51 -17.69
N TYR A 117 -3.16 -5.15 -16.87
CA TYR A 117 -2.13 -6.08 -17.33
C TYR A 117 -2.63 -7.53 -17.45
N LEU A 118 -3.91 -7.82 -17.13
CA LEU A 118 -4.47 -9.15 -17.25
C LEU A 118 -4.42 -9.67 -18.69
N ILE A 119 -3.92 -10.88 -18.87
CA ILE A 119 -3.85 -11.58 -20.15
C ILE A 119 -5.06 -12.50 -20.24
N MET A 120 -6.05 -12.09 -21.02
CA MET A 120 -7.37 -12.72 -21.11
C MET A 120 -7.66 -13.27 -22.48
N GLY A 121 -8.40 -14.40 -22.54
CA GLY A 121 -8.99 -14.91 -23.76
C GLY A 121 -10.13 -14.03 -24.26
N LYS A 122 -10.56 -14.26 -25.50
CA LYS A 122 -11.59 -13.45 -26.18
C LYS A 122 -12.94 -13.43 -25.46
N SER A 123 -13.27 -14.50 -24.73
CA SER A 123 -14.51 -14.58 -23.96
C SER A 123 -14.49 -13.61 -22.78
N ASP A 124 -13.41 -13.60 -22.02
CA ASP A 124 -13.23 -12.74 -20.84
C ASP A 124 -13.15 -11.26 -21.26
N GLN A 125 -12.45 -10.96 -22.36
CA GLN A 125 -12.37 -9.61 -22.93
C GLN A 125 -13.76 -9.06 -23.30
N LYS A 126 -14.61 -9.90 -23.92
CA LYS A 126 -15.99 -9.48 -24.29
C LYS A 126 -16.90 -9.25 -23.10
N GLN A 127 -16.62 -9.90 -21.97
CA GLN A 127 -17.40 -9.80 -20.74
C GLN A 127 -16.82 -8.78 -19.75
N HIS A 128 -15.75 -8.06 -20.13
CA HIS A 128 -15.03 -7.14 -19.25
C HIS A 128 -14.67 -7.81 -17.91
N ALA A 129 -14.08 -8.99 -18.01
CA ALA A 129 -13.78 -9.80 -16.82
C ALA A 129 -12.75 -9.12 -15.89
N ASP A 130 -11.90 -8.28 -16.41
CA ASP A 130 -10.96 -7.41 -15.68
C ASP A 130 -11.64 -6.44 -14.71
N GLU A 131 -12.91 -6.10 -14.95
CA GLU A 131 -13.71 -5.26 -14.05
C GLU A 131 -14.35 -6.04 -12.89
N GLN A 132 -14.39 -7.39 -12.98
CA GLN A 132 -15.07 -8.22 -12.00
C GLN A 132 -14.24 -8.38 -10.70
N PRO A 133 -14.86 -8.14 -9.52
CA PRO A 133 -14.13 -8.25 -8.24
C PRO A 133 -13.51 -9.63 -8.00
N SER A 134 -14.15 -10.72 -8.47
CA SER A 134 -13.58 -12.06 -8.32
C SER A 134 -12.31 -12.27 -9.15
N VAL A 135 -12.23 -11.65 -10.33
CA VAL A 135 -11.03 -11.74 -11.19
C VAL A 135 -9.86 -10.96 -10.62
N LYS A 136 -10.16 -9.84 -9.97
CA LYS A 136 -9.16 -9.03 -9.27
C LYS A 136 -8.68 -9.70 -7.98
N GLU A 137 -9.59 -10.36 -7.24
CA GLU A 137 -9.25 -11.21 -6.09
C GLU A 137 -8.29 -12.33 -6.52
N ASP A 138 -8.65 -13.12 -7.54
CA ASP A 138 -7.81 -14.19 -8.12
C ASP A 138 -6.42 -13.65 -8.51
N LEU A 139 -6.34 -12.44 -9.11
CA LEU A 139 -5.08 -11.80 -9.49
C LEU A 139 -4.24 -11.43 -8.27
N PHE A 140 -4.86 -10.85 -7.24
CA PHE A 140 -4.16 -10.50 -5.99
C PHE A 140 -3.48 -11.73 -5.39
N GLU A 141 -4.24 -12.81 -5.26
CA GLU A 141 -3.74 -14.08 -4.73
C GLU A 141 -2.68 -14.69 -5.64
N ALA A 142 -2.89 -14.71 -6.95
CA ALA A 142 -1.93 -15.25 -7.90
C ALA A 142 -0.56 -14.54 -7.85
N ILE A 143 -0.56 -13.22 -7.66
CA ILE A 143 0.69 -12.45 -7.46
C ILE A 143 1.41 -12.93 -6.21
N LEU A 144 0.71 -13.10 -5.08
CA LEU A 144 1.31 -13.60 -3.84
C LEU A 144 1.84 -15.02 -3.99
N GLY A 145 1.13 -15.89 -4.71
CA GLY A 145 1.60 -17.23 -5.03
C GLY A 145 2.89 -17.23 -5.86
N ALA A 146 2.98 -16.34 -6.85
CA ALA A 146 4.19 -16.15 -7.64
C ALA A 146 5.36 -15.65 -6.79
N VAL A 147 5.13 -14.68 -5.89
CA VAL A 147 6.15 -14.19 -4.96
C VAL A 147 6.60 -15.29 -4.00
N ALA A 148 5.70 -16.13 -3.51
CA ALA A 148 6.05 -17.24 -2.63
C ALA A 148 7.03 -18.21 -3.31
N ILE A 149 6.75 -18.60 -4.54
CA ILE A 149 7.59 -19.53 -5.30
C ILE A 149 8.93 -18.87 -5.65
N ASP A 150 8.94 -17.66 -6.19
CA ASP A 150 10.15 -16.97 -6.64
C ASP A 150 11.08 -16.59 -5.49
N SER A 151 10.53 -16.20 -4.33
CA SER A 151 11.30 -15.88 -3.14
C SER A 151 11.87 -17.12 -2.42
N GLY A 152 11.37 -18.31 -2.75
CA GLY A 152 11.65 -19.55 -2.00
C GLY A 152 10.97 -19.54 -0.62
N TRP A 153 9.76 -19.03 -0.54
CA TRP A 153 8.95 -18.91 0.68
C TRP A 153 9.59 -18.01 1.75
N ASN A 154 10.28 -16.97 1.33
CA ASN A 154 10.87 -16.00 2.26
C ASN A 154 9.76 -15.19 2.94
N LEU A 155 9.62 -15.39 4.26
CA LEU A 155 8.54 -14.81 5.06
C LEU A 155 8.57 -13.27 5.08
N GLU A 156 9.74 -12.67 5.19
CA GLU A 156 9.91 -11.21 5.24
C GLU A 156 9.44 -10.57 3.92
N LYS A 157 9.86 -11.15 2.79
CA LYS A 157 9.44 -10.65 1.46
C LYS A 157 7.95 -10.82 1.22
N LEU A 158 7.36 -11.91 1.68
CA LEU A 158 5.92 -12.15 1.60
C LEU A 158 5.16 -11.14 2.46
N GLN A 159 5.62 -10.89 3.67
CA GLN A 159 5.01 -9.90 4.55
C GLN A 159 5.09 -8.49 3.95
N ASP A 160 6.28 -8.06 3.49
CA ASP A 160 6.47 -6.78 2.80
C ASP A 160 5.49 -6.61 1.62
N THR A 161 5.36 -7.65 0.78
CA THR A 161 4.47 -7.61 -0.38
C THR A 161 3.01 -7.50 0.03
N VAL A 162 2.57 -8.29 1.03
CA VAL A 162 1.19 -8.23 1.54
C VAL A 162 0.91 -6.85 2.15
N GLU A 163 1.80 -6.31 2.98
CA GLU A 163 1.63 -4.98 3.58
C GLU A 163 1.55 -3.87 2.51
N LEU A 164 2.32 -3.98 1.44
CA LEU A 164 2.27 -3.01 0.35
C LEU A 164 1.00 -3.13 -0.50
N MET A 165 0.57 -4.34 -0.80
CA MET A 165 -0.60 -4.57 -1.64
C MET A 165 -1.91 -4.35 -0.88
N LEU A 166 -2.02 -4.89 0.33
CA LEU A 166 -3.25 -4.91 1.14
C LEU A 166 -3.47 -3.61 1.91
N LYS A 167 -2.41 -2.89 2.29
CA LYS A 167 -2.46 -1.67 3.12
C LYS A 167 -3.30 -1.86 4.38
N PRO A 168 -2.96 -2.85 5.24
CA PRO A 168 -3.80 -3.22 6.39
C PRO A 168 -4.01 -2.07 7.38
N GLU A 169 -3.11 -1.10 7.40
CA GLU A 169 -3.22 0.11 8.21
C GLU A 169 -4.51 0.90 7.95
N THR A 170 -5.01 0.92 6.73
CA THR A 170 -6.25 1.64 6.38
C THR A 170 -7.49 1.05 7.04
N THR A 171 -7.43 -0.23 7.41
CA THR A 171 -8.52 -0.95 8.09
C THR A 171 -8.29 -1.05 9.59
N LEU A 172 -7.01 -1.09 10.04
CA LEU A 172 -6.63 -1.36 11.43
C LEU A 172 -6.44 -0.09 12.27
N GLU A 173 -6.30 1.06 11.65
CA GLU A 173 -6.10 2.36 12.31
C GLU A 173 -7.37 3.19 12.10
N GLU A 174 -8.39 2.98 12.98
CA GLU A 174 -9.69 3.67 12.91
C GLU A 174 -9.60 5.20 13.14
N ASP A 175 -8.49 5.70 13.70
CA ASP A 175 -8.32 7.09 14.14
C ASP A 175 -7.07 7.79 13.57
N ASP A 176 -6.39 7.23 12.56
CA ASP A 176 -5.25 7.95 11.98
C ASP A 176 -5.79 9.02 11.02
N GLU A 177 -5.98 10.25 11.56
CA GLU A 177 -6.37 11.45 10.80
C GLU A 177 -5.43 11.69 9.59
N ASP A 178 -4.32 10.95 9.50
CA ASP A 178 -3.21 11.16 8.58
C ASP A 178 -2.89 9.95 7.70
N ASN A 179 -3.89 9.35 7.04
CA ASN A 179 -3.60 8.33 6.02
C ASN A 179 -3.02 8.96 4.75
N TYR A 180 -1.77 9.42 4.85
CA TYR A 180 -1.06 10.10 3.76
C TYR A 180 -0.96 9.26 2.48
N VAL A 181 -0.95 7.93 2.56
CA VAL A 181 -0.91 7.05 1.39
C VAL A 181 -2.19 7.21 0.56
N ALA A 182 -3.36 7.15 1.22
CA ALA A 182 -4.65 7.35 0.57
C ALA A 182 -4.80 8.80 0.05
N LEU A 183 -4.38 9.79 0.83
CA LEU A 183 -4.45 11.19 0.44
C LEU A 183 -3.61 11.49 -0.82
N ILE A 184 -2.39 10.97 -0.91
CA ILE A 184 -1.54 11.13 -2.10
C ILE A 184 -2.13 10.39 -3.30
N GLN A 185 -2.71 9.22 -3.10
CA GLN A 185 -3.36 8.45 -4.15
C GLN A 185 -4.58 9.17 -4.71
N GLU A 186 -5.42 9.73 -3.83
CA GLU A 186 -6.56 10.56 -4.22
C GLU A 186 -6.12 11.80 -4.98
N TRP A 187 -5.08 12.48 -4.49
CA TRP A 187 -4.50 13.64 -5.16
C TRP A 187 -4.01 13.31 -6.58
N CYS A 188 -3.24 12.23 -6.74
CA CYS A 188 -2.74 11.80 -8.04
C CYS A 188 -3.90 11.47 -9.00
N SER A 189 -4.91 10.74 -8.54
CA SER A 189 -6.08 10.40 -9.33
C SER A 189 -6.83 11.64 -9.82
N LYS A 190 -6.99 12.66 -8.96
CA LYS A 190 -7.70 13.90 -9.30
C LYS A 190 -6.89 14.82 -10.23
N GLU A 191 -5.60 15.01 -9.97
CA GLU A 191 -4.75 15.96 -10.69
C GLU A 191 -4.17 15.41 -11.98
N THR A 192 -3.72 14.17 -11.96
CA THR A 192 -2.98 13.59 -13.08
C THR A 192 -3.77 12.51 -13.82
N GLY A 193 -4.82 11.98 -13.20
CA GLY A 193 -5.52 10.79 -13.67
C GLY A 193 -4.65 9.51 -13.61
N ASN A 194 -3.51 9.57 -12.95
CA ASN A 194 -2.54 8.48 -12.85
C ASN A 194 -2.39 8.01 -11.40
N ILE A 195 -1.72 6.89 -11.25
CA ILE A 195 -1.35 6.29 -9.98
C ILE A 195 0.03 6.82 -9.56
N PRO A 196 0.28 7.07 -8.24
CA PRO A 196 1.61 7.43 -7.77
C PRO A 196 2.63 6.34 -8.06
N LEU A 197 3.81 6.72 -8.54
CA LEU A 197 4.89 5.78 -8.85
C LEU A 197 5.83 5.66 -7.66
N TYR A 198 5.92 4.46 -7.11
CA TYR A 198 6.83 4.11 -6.02
C TYR A 198 8.01 3.30 -6.57
N HIS A 199 9.19 3.54 -6.04
CA HIS A 199 10.37 2.70 -6.31
C HIS A 199 11.07 2.39 -4.99
N PHE A 200 11.26 1.11 -4.68
CA PHE A 200 11.85 0.65 -3.42
C PHE A 200 13.28 0.19 -3.61
N GLU A 201 14.16 0.66 -2.74
CA GLU A 201 15.54 0.24 -2.67
C GLU A 201 15.84 -0.36 -1.29
N GLU A 202 16.48 -1.53 -1.26
CA GLU A 202 16.94 -2.20 -0.05
C GLU A 202 18.44 -1.94 0.17
N GLY A 203 18.88 -1.73 1.40
CA GLY A 203 20.28 -1.60 1.74
C GLY A 203 20.50 -0.83 3.04
N SER A 204 21.67 -1.02 3.67
CA SER A 204 22.10 -0.16 4.77
C SER A 204 22.54 1.19 4.19
N TYR A 205 21.65 2.15 4.25
CA TYR A 205 22.00 3.51 3.85
C TYR A 205 22.86 4.13 4.95
N GLN A 206 24.18 4.11 4.74
CA GLN A 206 25.02 5.06 5.48
C GLN A 206 24.52 6.45 5.07
N ALA A 207 24.20 7.28 6.05
CA ALA A 207 23.84 8.66 5.87
C ALA A 207 25.02 9.40 5.22
N THR A 208 25.22 9.19 3.93
CA THR A 208 26.15 9.99 3.14
C THR A 208 25.48 11.33 2.92
N TRP A 209 26.13 12.37 3.36
CA TRP A 209 26.02 13.83 3.37
C TRP A 209 25.24 14.53 2.24
N TYR A 210 24.35 13.86 1.52
CA TYR A 210 23.53 14.43 0.46
C TYR A 210 22.06 14.18 0.73
N MET A 211 21.51 14.96 1.66
CA MET A 211 20.08 15.23 1.72
C MET A 211 19.83 16.65 1.23
N PRO A 212 19.51 16.86 -0.04
CA PRO A 212 18.92 18.12 -0.43
C PRO A 212 17.42 17.99 -0.26
N PHE A 213 16.89 18.26 0.93
CA PHE A 213 15.55 18.81 1.06
C PHE A 213 15.25 19.28 2.50
N ASP A 214 14.82 20.46 2.60
CA ASP A 214 14.67 21.49 3.57
C ASP A 214 13.71 21.24 4.76
N GLY A 215 13.45 20.09 5.21
CA GLY A 215 12.62 19.90 6.42
C GLY A 215 13.29 19.05 7.50
N ILE A 216 14.09 18.08 7.11
CA ILE A 216 14.76 17.15 8.03
C ILE A 216 16.24 17.55 8.25
N SER A 217 16.81 18.37 7.38
CA SER A 217 18.25 18.64 7.36
C SER A 217 18.78 19.45 8.55
N GLN A 218 17.94 20.14 9.29
CA GLN A 218 18.42 20.98 10.41
C GLN A 218 18.61 20.20 11.71
N ASN A 219 17.95 19.05 11.91
CA ASN A 219 18.04 18.29 13.16
C ASN A 219 18.83 16.97 13.03
N CYS A 220 19.05 16.46 11.81
CA CYS A 220 19.82 15.22 11.60
C CYS A 220 21.34 15.35 11.76
N ASN A 221 21.85 16.57 11.96
CA ASN A 221 23.29 16.84 12.10
C ASN A 221 23.86 16.55 13.49
N VAL A 222 23.03 16.15 14.44
CA VAL A 222 23.51 15.79 15.78
C VAL A 222 23.62 14.26 15.87
N LEU A 223 24.83 13.74 15.84
CA LEU A 223 25.12 12.34 16.14
C LEU A 223 24.40 11.94 17.44
N GLY A 224 23.51 10.94 17.36
CA GLY A 224 22.75 10.43 18.50
C GLY A 224 21.39 11.09 18.73
N SER A 225 20.91 11.99 17.84
CA SER A 225 19.53 12.45 17.91
C SER A 225 18.54 11.29 17.62
N PRO A 226 17.30 11.32 18.15
CA PRO A 226 16.29 10.30 17.85
C PRO A 226 16.05 10.14 16.35
N GLU A 227 16.07 11.23 15.59
CA GLU A 227 15.90 11.26 14.13
C GLU A 227 17.09 10.61 13.43
N TYR A 228 18.32 10.91 13.86
CA TYR A 228 19.54 10.27 13.34
C TYR A 228 19.52 8.76 13.60
N ASN A 229 19.18 8.34 14.83
CA ASN A 229 19.09 6.93 15.18
C ASN A 229 17.98 6.21 14.40
N LYS A 230 16.84 6.85 14.17
CA LYS A 230 15.75 6.33 13.35
C LYS A 230 16.18 6.16 11.89
N LEU A 231 16.89 7.13 11.32
CA LEU A 231 17.42 7.07 9.97
C LEU A 231 18.48 5.97 9.81
N MET A 232 19.39 5.84 10.78
CA MET A 232 20.44 4.81 10.77
C MET A 232 19.89 3.38 10.97
N ALA A 233 18.72 3.25 11.59
CA ALA A 233 18.01 1.97 11.71
C ALA A 233 17.15 1.63 10.48
N SER A 234 17.04 2.55 9.52
CA SER A 234 16.22 2.34 8.32
C SER A 234 16.94 1.42 7.34
N THR A 235 16.23 0.39 6.86
CA THR A 235 16.75 -0.60 5.91
C THR A 235 16.16 -0.45 4.52
N HIS A 236 15.08 0.32 4.38
CA HIS A 236 14.36 0.53 3.14
C HIS A 236 14.28 2.00 2.77
N ARG A 237 14.40 2.28 1.48
CA ARG A 237 14.17 3.60 0.91
C ARG A 237 13.05 3.50 -0.12
N CYS A 238 12.11 4.44 -0.06
CA CYS A 238 11.05 4.60 -1.05
C CYS A 238 11.23 5.95 -1.77
N LEU A 239 11.28 5.90 -3.09
CA LEU A 239 11.19 7.07 -3.96
C LEU A 239 9.74 7.19 -4.43
N LEU A 240 9.19 8.40 -4.40
CA LEU A 240 7.83 8.69 -4.84
C LEU A 240 7.84 9.79 -5.91
N LYS A 241 7.24 9.47 -7.06
CA LYS A 241 6.95 10.43 -8.12
C LYS A 241 5.44 10.54 -8.29
N ILE A 242 4.87 11.74 -8.12
CA ILE A 242 3.43 11.98 -8.21
C ILE A 242 3.03 12.76 -9.46
N ALA A 243 3.91 13.61 -10.01
CA ALA A 243 3.71 14.33 -11.27
C ALA A 243 5.07 14.74 -11.87
N ASP A 244 5.08 15.14 -13.14
CA ASP A 244 6.33 15.51 -13.83
C ASP A 244 6.89 16.86 -13.40
N ASP A 245 6.02 17.78 -12.97
CA ASP A 245 6.36 19.12 -12.48
C ASP A 245 6.62 19.19 -10.97
N ILE A 246 6.54 18.05 -10.29
CA ILE A 246 6.74 17.91 -8.84
C ILE A 246 8.03 17.12 -8.56
N PRO A 247 8.82 17.52 -7.54
CA PRO A 247 10.04 16.82 -7.19
C PRO A 247 9.79 15.34 -6.83
N ILE A 248 10.81 14.51 -7.03
CA ILE A 248 10.80 13.13 -6.52
C ILE A 248 11.10 13.17 -5.03
N PHE A 249 10.19 12.65 -4.21
CA PHE A 249 10.35 12.53 -2.77
C PHE A 249 11.11 11.26 -2.38
N ARG A 250 11.72 11.27 -1.20
CA ARG A 250 12.48 10.13 -0.65
C ARG A 250 12.07 9.90 0.79
N GLY A 251 11.56 8.71 1.09
CA GLY A 251 11.20 8.27 2.44
C GLY A 251 12.07 7.09 2.88
N PHE A 252 12.25 6.94 4.17
CA PHE A 252 13.02 5.87 4.79
C PHE A 252 12.17 5.18 5.86
N GLY A 253 12.40 3.88 6.07
CA GLY A 253 11.68 3.10 7.08
C GLY A 253 12.37 1.79 7.39
N LYS A 254 11.92 1.13 8.45
CA LYS A 254 12.37 -0.23 8.83
C LYS A 254 11.73 -1.30 7.94
N SER A 255 10.58 -0.99 7.35
CA SER A 255 9.89 -1.79 6.33
C SER A 255 9.58 -0.94 5.11
N LYS A 256 9.21 -1.59 4.00
CA LYS A 256 8.78 -0.90 2.78
C LYS A 256 7.50 -0.11 3.02
N SER A 257 6.57 -0.64 3.83
CA SER A 257 5.32 0.04 4.21
C SER A 257 5.63 1.33 4.99
N GLU A 258 6.52 1.29 5.99
CA GLU A 258 6.92 2.49 6.74
C GLU A 258 7.62 3.51 5.84
N ALA A 259 8.52 3.07 4.95
CA ALA A 259 9.19 3.95 3.99
C ALA A 259 8.18 4.64 3.05
N ARG A 260 7.15 3.91 2.59
CA ARG A 260 6.04 4.46 1.78
C ARG A 260 5.21 5.48 2.57
N LYS A 261 4.80 5.17 3.80
CA LYS A 261 4.06 6.12 4.66
C LYS A 261 4.85 7.42 4.83
N ASN A 262 6.14 7.32 5.15
CA ASN A 262 7.00 8.48 5.37
C ASN A 262 7.18 9.33 4.10
N VAL A 263 7.34 8.71 2.93
CA VAL A 263 7.48 9.49 1.68
C VAL A 263 6.16 10.14 1.27
N CYS A 264 5.01 9.49 1.49
CA CYS A 264 3.70 10.09 1.23
C CYS A 264 3.44 11.29 2.15
N ARG A 265 3.80 11.20 3.44
CA ARG A 265 3.73 12.33 4.36
C ARG A 265 4.56 13.53 3.87
N LEU A 266 5.82 13.30 3.45
CA LEU A 266 6.67 14.36 2.92
C LEU A 266 6.09 14.99 1.65
N ALA A 267 5.50 14.19 0.77
CA ALA A 267 4.84 14.69 -0.44
C ALA A 267 3.61 15.53 -0.09
N TYR A 268 2.79 15.08 0.85
CA TYR A 268 1.61 15.80 1.32
C TYR A 268 1.98 17.14 1.95
N GLU A 269 2.96 17.17 2.87
CA GLU A 269 3.48 18.41 3.48
C GLU A 269 4.01 19.39 2.43
N TRP A 270 4.66 18.86 1.38
CA TRP A 270 5.13 19.69 0.28
C TRP A 270 3.97 20.27 -0.55
N LEU A 271 2.95 19.47 -0.85
CA LEU A 271 1.74 19.92 -1.56
C LEU A 271 1.01 21.02 -0.78
N ASP A 272 0.86 20.83 0.53
CA ASP A 272 0.24 21.82 1.41
C ASP A 272 1.03 23.14 1.40
N LYS A 273 2.34 23.07 1.61
CA LYS A 273 3.24 24.25 1.63
C LYS A 273 3.26 25.03 0.31
N ASN A 274 2.97 24.36 -0.81
CA ASN A 274 2.96 24.96 -2.15
C ASN A 274 1.54 25.25 -2.68
N ASP A 275 0.52 25.22 -1.80
CA ASP A 275 -0.89 25.45 -2.14
C ASP A 275 -1.41 24.54 -3.28
N ARG A 276 -0.90 23.29 -3.32
CA ARG A 276 -1.25 22.30 -4.35
C ARG A 276 -2.26 21.25 -3.86
N LEU A 277 -2.67 21.28 -2.59
CA LEU A 277 -3.72 20.39 -2.06
C LEU A 277 -5.09 20.84 -2.55
N HIS A 278 -5.94 19.84 -2.87
CA HIS A 278 -7.36 20.07 -3.15
C HIS A 278 -8.13 20.30 -1.84
N THR A 279 -7.88 21.43 -1.20
CA THR A 279 -8.66 21.85 -0.05
C THR A 279 -9.89 22.61 -0.50
N ILE A 280 -10.96 22.58 0.30
CA ILE A 280 -12.17 23.41 0.06
C ILE A 280 -11.78 24.87 -0.20
N ARG A 281 -10.73 25.34 0.44
CA ARG A 281 -10.21 26.70 0.29
C ARG A 281 -9.66 26.97 -1.11
N ASN A 282 -8.99 25.99 -1.72
CA ASN A 282 -8.36 26.13 -3.05
C ASN A 282 -9.34 25.85 -4.19
N GLU A 283 -10.46 25.18 -3.90
CA GLU A 283 -11.50 24.87 -4.88
C GLU A 283 -12.43 26.05 -5.20
N LEU A 284 -12.44 27.06 -4.37
CA LEU A 284 -13.21 28.28 -4.59
C LEU A 284 -12.26 29.43 -4.92
N GLU A 285 -12.30 29.89 -6.17
CA GLU A 285 -11.48 31.02 -6.62
C GLU A 285 -11.71 32.30 -5.80
N ASN A 286 -12.95 32.52 -5.33
CA ASN A 286 -13.32 33.67 -4.54
C ASN A 286 -14.41 33.29 -3.51
N PRO A 287 -14.05 32.79 -2.31
CA PRO A 287 -15.03 32.50 -1.27
C PRO A 287 -15.82 33.77 -0.91
N ASN A 288 -17.13 33.77 -1.16
CA ASN A 288 -18.00 34.92 -0.94
C ASN A 288 -19.16 34.55 -0.02
N ARG A 289 -19.31 35.28 1.11
CA ARG A 289 -20.37 35.03 2.07
C ARG A 289 -21.78 35.19 1.48
N ASN A 290 -21.94 36.08 0.51
CA ASN A 290 -23.25 36.34 -0.12
C ASN A 290 -23.64 35.24 -1.14
N GLU A 291 -22.68 34.44 -1.58
CA GLU A 291 -22.87 33.34 -2.52
C GLU A 291 -22.62 31.98 -1.86
N ALA A 292 -22.50 31.96 -0.55
CA ALA A 292 -22.08 30.78 0.22
C ALA A 292 -22.91 29.52 -0.08
N ILE A 293 -24.22 29.65 -0.28
CA ILE A 293 -25.11 28.51 -0.58
C ILE A 293 -24.75 27.90 -1.95
N GLY A 294 -24.62 28.72 -2.99
CA GLY A 294 -24.24 28.25 -4.32
C GLY A 294 -22.83 27.65 -4.34
N GLN A 295 -21.89 28.22 -3.60
CA GLN A 295 -20.52 27.72 -3.48
C GLN A 295 -20.49 26.38 -2.73
N LEU A 296 -21.29 26.21 -1.67
CA LEU A 296 -21.46 24.94 -0.97
C LEU A 296 -22.09 23.87 -1.88
N GLU A 297 -23.09 24.23 -2.70
CA GLU A 297 -23.63 23.28 -3.67
C GLU A 297 -22.62 22.85 -4.73
N ILE A 298 -21.75 23.75 -5.18
CA ILE A 298 -20.67 23.45 -6.12
C ILE A 298 -19.69 22.45 -5.49
N LEU A 299 -19.27 22.68 -4.25
CA LEU A 299 -18.37 21.80 -3.51
C LEU A 299 -19.00 20.42 -3.26
N ALA A 300 -20.29 20.37 -2.92
CA ALA A 300 -21.01 19.11 -2.75
C ALA A 300 -21.08 18.32 -4.07
N ARG A 301 -21.37 18.98 -5.20
CA ARG A 301 -21.36 18.35 -6.53
C ARG A 301 -19.97 17.84 -6.95
N ARG A 302 -18.89 18.45 -6.44
CA ARG A 302 -17.52 18.00 -6.64
C ARG A 302 -17.12 16.88 -5.67
N GLY A 303 -18.01 16.45 -4.77
CA GLY A 303 -17.83 15.30 -3.90
C GLY A 303 -17.18 15.58 -2.55
N TYR A 304 -16.99 16.86 -2.16
CA TYR A 304 -16.38 17.18 -0.84
C TYR A 304 -17.29 16.87 0.35
N PHE A 305 -18.60 16.87 0.18
CA PHE A 305 -19.60 16.47 1.17
C PHE A 305 -20.94 16.19 0.51
N THR A 306 -21.87 15.61 1.25
CA THR A 306 -23.24 15.37 0.74
C THR A 306 -24.00 16.68 0.58
N LEU A 307 -24.85 16.77 -0.45
CA LEU A 307 -25.68 17.95 -0.67
C LEU A 307 -26.47 18.30 0.61
N PRO A 308 -26.41 19.55 1.08
CA PRO A 308 -27.18 19.95 2.23
C PRO A 308 -28.67 19.81 1.95
N THR A 309 -29.40 19.19 2.86
CA THR A 309 -30.87 19.15 2.89
C THR A 309 -31.34 20.31 3.75
N TYR A 310 -32.10 21.23 3.19
CA TYR A 310 -32.68 22.38 3.89
C TYR A 310 -34.03 22.02 4.48
#